data_3e838a742636a6c411a5c4c8d2b38070
#
_entry.id   3e838a742636a6c411a5c4c8d2b38070
#
_cell.length_a   1.000
_cell.length_b   1.000
_cell.length_c   1.000
_cell.angle_alpha   90.00
_cell.angle_beta   90.00
_cell.angle_gamma   90.00
#
_symmetry.space_group_name_H-M   'P 1'
#
loop_
_entity.id
_entity.type
_entity.pdbx_description
1 polymer ?
#
loop_
_entity_poly.entity_id
_entity_poly.type
_entity_poly.pdbx_seq_one_letter_code
_entity_poly.pdbx_strand_id
1 'polypeptide(L)'
;MANTKLTAIVLAGGQSSRMGEDKALLKIQGIPLLERVCTIAQACADTVYIVTPWPERYQHLLIPDCKFIQELSSSPSSPSSPSSPSSPIPSPQSPIPSPQSPVPSPQSPGPLVGFAQGLAQVQTDWVLLLACDLPRLRVEALQEWIARLDTVGDDAIAALAHHPKGWEPLCGFYRQRCLPELLEFINQGGRSFQQWLKQNSVQVLPLLETEMLFNCNTPEDVRKIT
;
A
#
# COMPACT_ATOMS: atom_id res chain seq x y z
N MET A 1 -25.33 18.12 -2.56
CA MET A 1 -24.11 17.52 -1.98
C MET A 1 -23.02 17.67 -3.02
N ALA A 2 -21.92 18.33 -2.70
CA ALA A 2 -20.79 18.41 -3.63
C ALA A 2 -20.26 16.98 -3.85
N ASN A 3 -20.13 16.59 -5.12
CA ASN A 3 -19.58 15.28 -5.47
C ASN A 3 -18.07 15.36 -5.24
N THR A 4 -17.61 15.03 -4.03
CA THR A 4 -16.19 15.05 -3.68
C THR A 4 -15.49 14.00 -4.52
N LYS A 5 -14.74 14.44 -5.55
CA LYS A 5 -13.92 13.51 -6.35
C LYS A 5 -12.92 12.82 -5.43
N LEU A 6 -12.92 11.52 -5.47
CA LEU A 6 -12.07 10.68 -4.62
C LEU A 6 -11.21 9.75 -5.46
N THR A 7 -9.95 9.63 -5.10
CA THR A 7 -9.04 8.61 -5.63
C THR A 7 -8.78 7.58 -4.54
N ALA A 8 -8.74 6.30 -4.89
CA ALA A 8 -8.32 5.24 -3.97
C ALA A 8 -6.91 4.72 -4.32
N ILE A 9 -6.15 4.40 -3.28
CA ILE A 9 -4.86 3.70 -3.37
C ILE A 9 -5.01 2.39 -2.59
N VAL A 10 -4.80 1.27 -3.27
CA VAL A 10 -4.77 -0.07 -2.68
C VAL A 10 -3.32 -0.54 -2.62
N LEU A 11 -2.78 -0.76 -1.42
CA LEU A 11 -1.44 -1.29 -1.26
C LEU A 11 -1.46 -2.82 -1.31
N ALA A 12 -0.72 -3.38 -2.27
CA ALA A 12 -0.59 -4.82 -2.52
C ALA A 12 0.89 -5.22 -2.63
N GLY A 13 1.64 -5.13 -1.51
CA GLY A 13 3.10 -5.28 -1.58
C GLY A 13 3.77 -5.80 -0.30
N GLY A 14 3.07 -6.52 0.56
CA GLY A 14 3.67 -7.11 1.76
C GLY A 14 4.36 -8.45 1.46
N GLN A 15 5.62 -8.64 1.89
CA GLN A 15 6.21 -9.98 1.96
C GLN A 15 5.47 -10.80 3.03
N SER A 16 4.61 -11.72 2.58
CA SER A 16 3.89 -12.66 3.45
C SER A 16 4.81 -13.80 3.92
N SER A 17 5.96 -13.45 4.53
CA SER A 17 6.96 -14.44 4.97
C SER A 17 6.41 -15.51 5.95
N ARG A 18 5.28 -15.19 6.60
CA ARG A 18 4.63 -16.10 7.55
C ARG A 18 3.60 -17.02 6.90
N MET A 19 3.10 -16.69 5.71
CA MET A 19 2.04 -17.44 5.03
C MET A 19 2.55 -18.31 3.89
N GLY A 20 3.79 -18.09 3.42
CA GLY A 20 4.34 -18.81 2.26
C GLY A 20 3.67 -18.47 0.93
N GLU A 21 2.55 -17.73 0.96
CA GLU A 21 1.74 -17.34 -0.20
C GLU A 21 1.51 -15.83 -0.21
N ASP A 22 1.25 -15.29 -1.39
CA ASP A 22 0.91 -13.88 -1.57
C ASP A 22 -0.50 -13.59 -1.03
N LYS A 23 -0.58 -12.78 0.03
CA LYS A 23 -1.86 -12.45 0.67
C LYS A 23 -2.90 -11.87 -0.29
N ALA A 24 -2.46 -11.05 -1.24
CA ALA A 24 -3.34 -10.43 -2.22
C ALA A 24 -4.08 -11.46 -3.09
N LEU A 25 -3.50 -12.65 -3.26
CA LEU A 25 -4.05 -13.76 -4.04
C LEU A 25 -4.87 -14.76 -3.22
N LEU A 26 -4.86 -14.65 -1.89
CA LEU A 26 -5.69 -15.49 -1.04
C LEU A 26 -7.16 -15.34 -1.38
N LYS A 27 -7.84 -16.46 -1.58
CA LYS A 27 -9.25 -16.49 -1.97
C LYS A 27 -10.17 -16.66 -0.76
N ILE A 28 -11.14 -15.76 -0.63
CA ILE A 28 -12.26 -15.89 0.29
C ILE A 28 -13.52 -16.08 -0.55
N GLN A 29 -14.22 -17.20 -0.39
CA GLN A 29 -15.37 -17.57 -1.22
C GLN A 29 -15.04 -17.55 -2.72
N GLY A 30 -13.83 -17.99 -3.09
CA GLY A 30 -13.37 -18.07 -4.48
C GLY A 30 -12.82 -16.78 -5.06
N ILE A 31 -12.93 -15.61 -4.39
CA ILE A 31 -12.51 -14.30 -4.86
C ILE A 31 -11.20 -13.88 -4.17
N PRO A 32 -10.13 -13.52 -4.90
CA PRO A 32 -8.88 -12.99 -4.34
C PRO A 32 -9.11 -11.75 -3.48
N LEU A 33 -8.34 -11.60 -2.38
CA LEU A 33 -8.45 -10.46 -1.48
C LEU A 33 -8.25 -9.11 -2.21
N LEU A 34 -7.26 -9.02 -3.07
CA LEU A 34 -7.00 -7.82 -3.85
C LEU A 34 -8.21 -7.44 -4.72
N GLU A 35 -8.81 -8.41 -5.41
CA GLU A 35 -9.99 -8.18 -6.25
C GLU A 35 -11.18 -7.67 -5.43
N ARG A 36 -11.42 -8.26 -4.24
CA ARG A 36 -12.48 -7.81 -3.32
C ARG A 36 -12.28 -6.37 -2.88
N VAL A 37 -11.07 -6.02 -2.43
CA VAL A 37 -10.77 -4.66 -1.95
C VAL A 37 -10.83 -3.65 -3.10
N CYS A 38 -10.37 -4.01 -4.30
CA CYS A 38 -10.48 -3.14 -5.47
C CYS A 38 -11.94 -2.89 -5.88
N THR A 39 -12.79 -3.92 -5.84
CA THR A 39 -14.24 -3.76 -6.10
C THR A 39 -14.89 -2.78 -5.12
N ILE A 40 -14.53 -2.87 -3.83
CA ILE A 40 -15.02 -1.93 -2.81
C ILE A 40 -14.48 -0.51 -3.05
N ALA A 41 -13.18 -0.40 -3.39
CA ALA A 41 -12.56 0.88 -3.72
C ALA A 41 -13.23 1.56 -4.92
N GLN A 42 -13.57 0.81 -5.97
CA GLN A 42 -14.28 1.29 -7.15
C GLN A 42 -15.71 1.76 -6.86
N ALA A 43 -16.38 1.16 -5.88
CA ALA A 43 -17.71 1.62 -5.44
C ALA A 43 -17.64 2.95 -4.65
N CYS A 44 -16.45 3.37 -4.22
CA CYS A 44 -16.23 4.54 -3.38
C CYS A 44 -15.43 5.67 -4.07
N ALA A 45 -14.68 5.38 -5.13
CA ALA A 45 -13.73 6.32 -5.74
C ALA A 45 -13.82 6.32 -7.27
N ASP A 46 -13.54 7.48 -7.89
CA ASP A 46 -13.56 7.68 -9.34
C ASP A 46 -12.35 7.02 -10.05
N THR A 47 -11.25 6.88 -9.34
CA THR A 47 -10.02 6.27 -9.84
C THR A 47 -9.40 5.40 -8.75
N VAL A 48 -8.94 4.20 -9.12
CA VAL A 48 -8.26 3.28 -8.20
C VAL A 48 -6.86 2.97 -8.72
N TYR A 49 -5.85 3.22 -7.86
CA TYR A 49 -4.48 2.81 -8.07
C TYR A 49 -4.14 1.61 -7.20
N ILE A 50 -3.46 0.63 -7.78
CA ILE A 50 -2.88 -0.51 -7.07
C ILE A 50 -1.37 -0.28 -7.03
N VAL A 51 -0.83 -0.06 -5.83
CA VAL A 51 0.62 0.13 -5.63
C VAL A 51 1.22 -1.19 -5.17
N THR A 52 2.19 -1.68 -5.93
CA THR A 52 2.81 -2.99 -5.71
C THR A 52 4.21 -3.05 -6.31
N PRO A 53 5.17 -3.78 -5.67
CA PRO A 53 6.46 -4.08 -6.29
C PRO A 53 6.36 -5.03 -7.50
N TRP A 54 5.25 -5.78 -7.62
CA TRP A 54 5.10 -6.87 -8.60
C TRP A 54 3.79 -6.78 -9.41
N PRO A 55 3.59 -5.76 -10.25
CA PRO A 55 2.34 -5.60 -11.02
C PRO A 55 2.01 -6.84 -11.87
N GLU A 56 3.03 -7.50 -12.40
CA GLU A 56 2.91 -8.69 -13.25
C GLU A 56 2.23 -9.87 -12.54
N ARG A 57 2.31 -9.96 -11.20
CA ARG A 57 1.66 -11.03 -10.43
C ARG A 57 0.14 -10.93 -10.41
N TYR A 58 -0.41 -9.73 -10.64
CA TYR A 58 -1.82 -9.43 -10.48
C TYR A 58 -2.53 -9.15 -11.80
N GLN A 59 -1.82 -9.13 -12.94
CA GLN A 59 -2.40 -8.87 -14.26
C GLN A 59 -3.48 -9.87 -14.71
N HIS A 60 -3.47 -11.08 -14.14
CA HIS A 60 -4.46 -12.12 -14.42
C HIS A 60 -5.75 -11.97 -13.61
N LEU A 61 -5.80 -11.06 -12.63
CA LEU A 61 -6.99 -10.80 -11.82
C LEU A 61 -8.01 -9.98 -12.62
N LEU A 62 -9.29 -10.25 -12.38
CA LEU A 62 -10.39 -9.50 -12.96
C LEU A 62 -10.62 -8.20 -12.17
N ILE A 63 -9.74 -7.24 -12.36
CA ILE A 63 -9.80 -5.92 -11.70
C ILE A 63 -9.89 -4.84 -12.80
N PRO A 64 -11.07 -4.69 -13.44
CA PRO A 64 -11.25 -3.68 -14.47
C PRO A 64 -11.03 -2.27 -13.90
N ASP A 65 -10.62 -1.33 -14.74
CA ASP A 65 -10.51 0.11 -14.43
C ASP A 65 -9.55 0.48 -13.28
N CYS A 66 -8.75 -0.46 -12.77
CA CYS A 66 -7.67 -0.18 -11.83
C CYS A 66 -6.35 0.04 -12.57
N LYS A 67 -5.55 1.01 -12.09
CA LYS A 67 -4.24 1.36 -12.63
C LYS A 67 -3.15 0.85 -11.71
N PHE A 68 -2.16 0.14 -12.25
CA PHE A 68 -1.01 -0.30 -11.48
C PHE A 68 0.07 0.79 -11.41
N ILE A 69 0.62 0.98 -10.21
CA ILE A 69 1.81 1.76 -9.95
C ILE A 69 2.86 0.79 -9.41
N GLN A 70 3.98 0.69 -10.12
CA GLN A 70 5.09 -0.15 -9.65
C GLN A 70 5.82 0.57 -8.51
N GLU A 71 5.87 -0.07 -7.35
CA GLU A 71 6.63 0.41 -6.20
C GLU A 71 8.14 0.29 -6.48
N LEU A 72 8.84 1.41 -6.45
CA LEU A 72 10.27 1.47 -6.69
C LEU A 72 11.04 1.31 -5.36
N SER A 73 11.97 0.37 -5.33
CA SER A 73 12.93 0.27 -4.23
C SER A 73 13.85 1.50 -4.29
N SER A 74 13.82 2.36 -3.28
CA SER A 74 14.81 3.42 -3.13
C SER A 74 16.15 2.81 -2.72
N SER A 75 16.91 2.29 -3.67
CA SER A 75 18.34 2.07 -3.47
C SER A 75 19.02 3.43 -3.66
N PRO A 76 19.83 3.92 -2.70
CA PRO A 76 20.72 5.04 -2.98
C PRO A 76 21.69 4.57 -4.07
N SER A 77 21.54 5.12 -5.28
CA SER A 77 22.52 4.96 -6.34
C SER A 77 23.83 5.57 -5.87
N SER A 78 24.78 4.74 -5.45
CA SER A 78 26.15 5.15 -5.30
C SER A 78 26.65 5.67 -6.66
N PRO A 79 27.30 6.86 -6.74
CA PRO A 79 27.86 7.33 -7.99
C PRO A 79 28.93 6.35 -8.44
N SER A 80 28.74 5.75 -9.60
CA SER A 80 29.73 4.92 -10.26
C SER A 80 30.97 5.77 -10.58
N SER A 81 32.07 5.47 -9.91
CA SER A 81 33.38 6.01 -10.26
C SER A 81 33.79 5.50 -11.65
N PRO A 82 34.41 6.33 -12.49
CA PRO A 82 34.85 5.93 -13.82
C PRO A 82 36.04 4.94 -13.68
N SER A 83 35.87 3.74 -14.21
CA SER A 83 36.95 2.75 -14.32
C SER A 83 37.90 3.14 -15.44
N SER A 84 39.19 3.32 -15.11
CA SER A 84 40.31 3.39 -16.04
C SER A 84 40.62 2.01 -16.62
N PRO A 85 41.09 1.91 -17.87
CA PRO A 85 41.33 0.64 -18.54
C PRO A 85 42.77 0.13 -18.27
N SER A 86 42.91 -1.14 -17.91
CA SER A 86 44.17 -1.88 -18.09
C SER A 86 43.90 -3.37 -18.15
N SER A 87 44.00 -3.94 -19.33
CA SER A 87 44.17 -5.37 -19.52
C SER A 87 45.60 -5.80 -19.21
N PRO A 88 45.89 -7.05 -18.84
CA PRO A 88 46.17 -8.10 -19.80
C PRO A 88 45.73 -9.54 -19.44
N ILE A 89 45.22 -10.23 -20.44
CA ILE A 89 45.42 -11.59 -20.99
C ILE A 89 45.65 -12.82 -20.04
N PRO A 90 45.19 -14.04 -20.44
CA PRO A 90 44.49 -14.99 -19.57
C PRO A 90 45.35 -16.23 -19.21
N SER A 91 44.91 -16.97 -18.20
CA SER A 91 45.27 -18.38 -17.99
C SER A 91 44.07 -19.22 -17.54
N PRO A 92 44.02 -20.50 -17.86
CA PRO A 92 42.79 -21.26 -18.00
C PRO A 92 42.40 -22.05 -16.73
N GLN A 93 41.09 -22.37 -16.67
CA GLN A 93 40.45 -23.41 -15.87
C GLN A 93 40.20 -23.09 -14.39
N SER A 94 38.95 -22.78 -14.13
CA SER A 94 38.27 -23.01 -12.87
C SER A 94 36.88 -23.58 -13.09
N PRO A 95 36.35 -24.41 -12.17
CA PRO A 95 35.22 -25.29 -12.41
C PRO A 95 33.90 -24.54 -12.50
N ILE A 96 32.95 -25.17 -13.18
CA ILE A 96 31.56 -24.77 -13.42
C ILE A 96 30.94 -24.33 -12.10
N PRO A 97 30.36 -23.09 -12.00
CA PRO A 97 29.64 -22.69 -10.80
C PRO A 97 28.33 -23.48 -10.68
N SER A 98 28.13 -24.01 -9.48
CA SER A 98 26.86 -24.62 -9.04
C SER A 98 25.66 -23.68 -9.23
N PRO A 99 24.43 -24.22 -9.29
CA PRO A 99 23.24 -23.45 -9.58
C PRO A 99 23.09 -22.30 -8.57
N GLN A 100 22.97 -21.09 -9.12
CA GLN A 100 22.88 -19.84 -8.39
C GLN A 100 21.70 -19.88 -7.43
N SER A 101 21.96 -19.51 -6.19
CA SER A 101 20.92 -19.20 -5.19
C SER A 101 19.88 -18.24 -5.79
N PRO A 102 18.61 -18.39 -5.44
CA PRO A 102 17.56 -17.54 -5.99
C PRO A 102 17.91 -16.07 -5.73
N VAL A 103 17.85 -15.26 -6.80
CA VAL A 103 18.04 -13.81 -6.72
C VAL A 103 17.08 -13.26 -5.67
N PRO A 104 17.53 -12.51 -4.66
CA PRO A 104 16.65 -11.93 -3.67
C PRO A 104 15.59 -11.08 -4.37
N SER A 105 14.33 -11.40 -4.16
CA SER A 105 13.23 -10.55 -4.62
C SER A 105 13.42 -9.13 -4.06
N PRO A 106 13.17 -8.07 -4.85
CA PRO A 106 13.28 -6.69 -4.36
C PRO A 106 12.42 -6.54 -3.10
N GLN A 107 13.05 -6.11 -2.01
CA GLN A 107 12.34 -5.88 -0.75
C GLN A 107 11.47 -4.62 -0.91
N SER A 108 10.18 -4.74 -0.62
CA SER A 108 9.31 -3.56 -0.54
C SER A 108 9.83 -2.60 0.53
N PRO A 109 9.98 -1.31 0.23
CA PRO A 109 10.45 -0.30 1.18
C PRO A 109 9.45 -0.02 2.32
N GLY A 110 8.33 -0.71 2.32
CA GLY A 110 7.29 -0.64 3.33
C GLY A 110 6.07 0.20 2.93
N PRO A 111 4.94 0.02 3.62
CA PRO A 111 3.66 0.57 3.19
C PRO A 111 3.63 2.10 3.14
N LEU A 112 4.41 2.80 3.96
CA LEU A 112 4.47 4.26 3.97
C LEU A 112 5.12 4.81 2.69
N VAL A 113 6.17 4.15 2.19
CA VAL A 113 6.85 4.54 0.95
C VAL A 113 5.96 4.23 -0.27
N GLY A 114 5.34 3.05 -0.30
CA GLY A 114 4.37 2.71 -1.34
C GLY A 114 3.21 3.70 -1.38
N PHE A 115 2.70 4.12 -0.21
CA PHE A 115 1.68 5.15 -0.13
C PHE A 115 2.15 6.49 -0.72
N ALA A 116 3.35 6.96 -0.37
CA ALA A 116 3.90 8.21 -0.91
C ALA A 116 4.04 8.17 -2.45
N GLN A 117 4.47 7.03 -3.00
CA GLN A 117 4.58 6.84 -4.45
C GLN A 117 3.20 6.85 -5.14
N GLY A 118 2.20 6.22 -4.52
CA GLY A 118 0.82 6.28 -4.99
C GLY A 118 0.26 7.69 -4.92
N LEU A 119 0.45 8.37 -3.79
CA LEU A 119 -0.06 9.72 -3.54
C LEU A 119 0.49 10.75 -4.51
N ALA A 120 1.72 10.56 -5.00
CA ALA A 120 2.34 11.41 -6.02
C ALA A 120 1.62 11.39 -7.38
N GLN A 121 0.79 10.38 -7.65
CA GLN A 121 0.00 10.25 -8.88
C GLN A 121 -1.42 10.81 -8.75
N VAL A 122 -1.82 11.19 -7.53
CA VAL A 122 -3.18 11.63 -7.22
C VAL A 122 -3.34 13.14 -7.44
N GLN A 123 -4.51 13.53 -7.97
CA GLN A 123 -4.87 14.93 -8.19
C GLN A 123 -6.12 15.37 -7.42
N THR A 124 -6.84 14.43 -6.79
CA THR A 124 -7.97 14.73 -5.92
C THR A 124 -7.49 15.19 -4.55
N ASP A 125 -8.26 16.05 -3.88
CA ASP A 125 -7.89 16.54 -2.54
C ASP A 125 -7.86 15.40 -1.50
N TRP A 126 -8.89 14.54 -1.50
CA TRP A 126 -8.95 13.38 -0.64
C TRP A 126 -8.56 12.09 -1.36
N VAL A 127 -7.87 11.23 -0.63
CA VAL A 127 -7.41 9.91 -1.07
C VAL A 127 -7.85 8.85 -0.07
N LEU A 128 -8.54 7.82 -0.53
CA LEU A 128 -8.83 6.63 0.25
C LEU A 128 -7.64 5.67 0.17
N LEU A 129 -6.99 5.40 1.29
CA LEU A 129 -5.92 4.40 1.39
C LEU A 129 -6.47 3.11 1.96
N LEU A 130 -6.22 2.00 1.29
CA LEU A 130 -6.64 0.65 1.69
C LEU A 130 -5.47 -0.34 1.61
N ALA A 131 -5.39 -1.24 2.59
CA ALA A 131 -4.59 -2.46 2.46
C ALA A 131 -5.40 -3.55 1.73
N CYS A 132 -4.73 -4.42 0.99
CA CYS A 132 -5.39 -5.52 0.28
C CYS A 132 -5.87 -6.66 1.20
N ASP A 133 -5.49 -6.66 2.49
CA ASP A 133 -5.77 -7.73 3.45
C ASP A 133 -6.94 -7.45 4.41
N LEU A 134 -7.92 -6.65 3.96
CA LEU A 134 -9.14 -6.27 4.69
C LEU A 134 -10.38 -7.03 4.15
N PRO A 135 -10.55 -8.29 4.48
CA PRO A 135 -11.60 -9.15 3.89
C PRO A 135 -13.03 -8.78 4.29
N ARG A 136 -13.20 -8.10 5.42
CA ARG A 136 -14.50 -7.70 5.97
C ARG A 136 -14.85 -6.23 5.71
N LEU A 137 -14.06 -5.57 4.87
CA LEU A 137 -14.34 -4.19 4.46
C LEU A 137 -15.70 -4.09 3.75
N ARG A 138 -16.45 -3.03 4.02
CA ARG A 138 -17.80 -2.82 3.48
C ARG A 138 -17.92 -1.45 2.83
N VAL A 139 -18.60 -1.40 1.70
CA VAL A 139 -18.85 -0.18 0.94
C VAL A 139 -19.64 0.84 1.78
N GLU A 140 -20.68 0.39 2.48
CA GLU A 140 -21.57 1.23 3.28
C GLU A 140 -20.80 1.99 4.36
N ALA A 141 -19.91 1.29 5.06
CA ALA A 141 -19.09 1.90 6.12
C ALA A 141 -18.14 2.97 5.56
N LEU A 142 -17.53 2.72 4.38
CA LEU A 142 -16.70 3.73 3.71
C LEU A 142 -17.53 4.91 3.24
N GLN A 143 -18.74 4.69 2.70
CA GLN A 143 -19.63 5.77 2.27
C GLN A 143 -20.09 6.65 3.43
N GLU A 144 -20.34 6.09 4.62
CA GLU A 144 -20.61 6.86 5.82
C GLU A 144 -19.43 7.74 6.24
N TRP A 145 -18.21 7.26 6.08
CA TRP A 145 -17.00 8.04 6.34
C TRP A 145 -16.79 9.13 5.28
N ILE A 146 -17.04 8.82 3.99
CA ILE A 146 -16.96 9.78 2.89
C ILE A 146 -17.92 10.95 3.13
N ALA A 147 -19.14 10.68 3.58
CA ALA A 147 -20.13 11.71 3.88
C ALA A 147 -19.70 12.68 5.01
N ARG A 148 -18.68 12.32 5.79
CA ARG A 148 -18.13 13.16 6.86
C ARG A 148 -16.91 13.98 6.43
N LEU A 149 -16.32 13.71 5.26
CA LEU A 149 -15.08 14.39 4.83
C LEU A 149 -15.25 15.90 4.69
N ASP A 150 -16.45 16.36 4.32
CA ASP A 150 -16.76 17.79 4.23
C ASP A 150 -16.77 18.51 5.60
N THR A 151 -16.80 17.75 6.71
CA THR A 151 -16.77 18.29 8.08
C THR A 151 -15.38 18.23 8.72
N VAL A 152 -14.41 17.64 8.03
CA VAL A 152 -13.02 17.52 8.52
C VAL A 152 -12.33 18.88 8.41
N GLY A 153 -11.75 19.34 9.53
CA GLY A 153 -11.03 20.61 9.58
C GLY A 153 -9.90 20.72 8.56
N ASP A 154 -9.64 21.94 8.13
CA ASP A 154 -8.60 22.19 7.11
C ASP A 154 -7.18 21.91 7.60
N ASP A 155 -6.93 21.89 8.90
CA ASP A 155 -5.64 21.56 9.50
C ASP A 155 -5.34 20.04 9.48
N ALA A 156 -6.39 19.21 9.40
CA ALA A 156 -6.22 17.75 9.41
C ALA A 156 -5.64 17.24 8.08
N ILE A 157 -4.59 16.44 8.17
CA ILE A 157 -3.96 15.76 7.02
C ILE A 157 -4.62 14.43 6.70
N ALA A 158 -5.33 13.86 7.65
CA ALA A 158 -5.98 12.56 7.53
C ALA A 158 -7.26 12.48 8.35
N ALA A 159 -8.16 11.57 7.96
CA ALA A 159 -9.32 11.16 8.71
C ALA A 159 -9.30 9.62 8.84
N LEU A 160 -9.14 9.12 10.07
CA LEU A 160 -8.83 7.71 10.35
C LEU A 160 -9.63 7.19 11.54
N ALA A 161 -9.90 5.89 11.56
CA ALA A 161 -10.35 5.22 12.77
C ALA A 161 -9.20 5.11 13.79
N HIS A 162 -9.54 5.25 15.06
CA HIS A 162 -8.60 5.13 16.17
C HIS A 162 -9.14 4.14 17.22
N HIS A 163 -8.29 3.25 17.69
CA HIS A 163 -8.61 2.30 18.76
C HIS A 163 -7.46 2.24 19.78
N PRO A 164 -7.60 1.52 20.92
CA PRO A 164 -6.60 1.54 22.01
C PRO A 164 -5.16 1.20 21.60
N LYS A 165 -4.96 0.51 20.48
CA LYS A 165 -3.63 0.19 19.95
C LYS A 165 -3.05 1.26 19.02
N GLY A 166 -3.82 2.30 18.66
CA GLY A 166 -3.43 3.41 17.79
C GLY A 166 -4.33 3.59 16.57
N TRP A 167 -3.81 4.27 15.56
CA TRP A 167 -4.51 4.55 14.32
C TRP A 167 -4.61 3.32 13.41
N GLU A 168 -5.67 3.26 12.60
CA GLU A 168 -5.78 2.33 11.47
C GLU A 168 -5.34 3.02 10.16
N PRO A 169 -4.04 3.10 9.90
CA PRO A 169 -3.52 3.95 8.83
C PRO A 169 -3.78 3.40 7.43
N LEU A 170 -4.04 2.10 7.31
CA LEU A 170 -4.23 1.42 6.02
C LEU A 170 -5.71 1.16 5.69
N CYS A 171 -6.61 1.90 6.36
CA CYS A 171 -8.02 1.98 6.02
C CYS A 171 -8.56 3.35 6.44
N GLY A 172 -8.49 4.33 5.54
CA GLY A 172 -8.98 5.68 5.81
C GLY A 172 -8.56 6.71 4.78
N PHE A 173 -8.72 7.97 5.09
CA PHE A 173 -8.60 9.07 4.15
C PHE A 173 -7.43 9.97 4.48
N TYR A 174 -6.75 10.46 3.44
CA TYR A 174 -5.60 11.37 3.53
C TYR A 174 -5.78 12.53 2.57
N ARG A 175 -5.33 13.72 2.97
CA ARG A 175 -5.25 14.87 2.05
C ARG A 175 -4.03 14.69 1.14
N GLN A 176 -4.21 14.91 -0.17
CA GLN A 176 -3.11 14.87 -1.14
C GLN A 176 -1.98 15.84 -0.77
N ARG A 177 -2.32 16.98 -0.22
CA ARG A 177 -1.38 18.03 0.21
C ARG A 177 -0.39 17.59 1.30
N CYS A 178 -0.61 16.46 1.99
CA CYS A 178 0.34 15.93 2.97
C CYS A 178 1.59 15.30 2.33
N LEU A 179 1.62 15.16 1.00
CA LEU A 179 2.73 14.51 0.30
C LEU A 179 4.10 15.14 0.56
N PRO A 180 4.30 16.47 0.55
CA PRO A 180 5.62 17.07 0.83
C PRO A 180 6.14 16.70 2.22
N GLU A 181 5.30 16.81 3.25
CA GLU A 181 5.66 16.47 4.64
C GLU A 181 5.92 14.97 4.81
N LEU A 182 5.14 14.14 4.13
CA LEU A 182 5.35 12.69 4.11
C LEU A 182 6.69 12.33 3.49
N LEU A 183 7.05 12.95 2.38
CA LEU A 183 8.34 12.73 1.71
C LEU A 183 9.50 13.20 2.59
N GLU A 184 9.37 14.33 3.27
CA GLU A 184 10.38 14.81 4.22
C GLU A 184 10.58 13.82 5.37
N PHE A 185 9.51 13.34 5.98
CA PHE A 185 9.56 12.30 7.02
C PHE A 185 10.26 11.03 6.54
N ILE A 186 9.95 10.57 5.32
CA ILE A 186 10.60 9.40 4.72
C ILE A 186 12.08 9.64 4.47
N ASN A 187 12.47 10.82 3.97
CA ASN A 187 13.87 11.20 3.70
C ASN A 187 14.70 11.29 4.99
N GLN A 188 14.08 11.64 6.11
CA GLN A 188 14.68 11.60 7.45
C GLN A 188 14.78 10.18 8.03
N GLY A 189 14.43 9.15 7.26
CA GLY A 189 14.49 7.75 7.68
C GLY A 189 13.21 7.22 8.32
N GLY A 190 12.15 8.01 8.38
CA GLY A 190 10.84 7.58 8.89
C GLY A 190 10.22 6.46 8.03
N ARG A 191 9.64 5.44 8.69
CA ARG A 191 9.02 4.29 8.00
C ARG A 191 7.68 3.89 8.61
N SER A 192 7.30 4.48 9.74
CA SER A 192 6.10 4.11 10.49
C SER A 192 4.98 5.13 10.30
N PHE A 193 3.82 4.69 9.80
CA PHE A 193 2.60 5.49 9.80
C PHE A 193 2.25 6.04 11.18
N GLN A 194 2.34 5.19 12.23
CA GLN A 194 2.01 5.61 13.60
C GLN A 194 2.89 6.77 14.08
N GLN A 195 4.19 6.76 13.74
CA GLN A 195 5.10 7.83 14.12
C GLN A 195 4.81 9.12 13.34
N TRP A 196 4.53 9.01 12.04
CA TRP A 196 4.19 10.15 11.20
C TRP A 196 2.86 10.78 11.62
N LEU A 197 1.82 9.99 11.87
CA LEU A 197 0.52 10.47 12.30
C LEU A 197 0.54 11.14 13.68
N LYS A 198 1.45 10.74 14.58
CA LYS A 198 1.62 11.41 15.88
C LYS A 198 2.13 12.85 15.79
N GLN A 199 2.74 13.21 14.66
CA GLN A 199 3.32 14.55 14.43
C GLN A 199 2.34 15.48 13.70
N ASN A 200 1.17 14.97 13.32
CA ASN A 200 0.23 15.67 12.45
C ASN A 200 -1.19 15.70 13.05
N SER A 201 -2.00 16.65 12.57
CA SER A 201 -3.42 16.71 12.92
C SER A 201 -4.19 15.63 12.16
N VAL A 202 -4.91 14.77 12.89
CA VAL A 202 -5.70 13.67 12.34
C VAL A 202 -7.11 13.71 12.93
N GLN A 203 -8.11 13.75 12.06
CA GLN A 203 -9.52 13.67 12.44
C GLN A 203 -9.89 12.22 12.77
N VAL A 204 -10.52 12.00 13.92
CA VAL A 204 -11.04 10.66 14.27
C VAL A 204 -12.34 10.38 13.53
N LEU A 205 -12.39 9.26 12.80
CA LEU A 205 -13.61 8.71 12.23
C LEU A 205 -14.25 7.73 13.22
N PRO A 206 -15.60 7.71 13.31
CA PRO A 206 -16.29 6.76 14.18
C PRO A 206 -16.05 5.33 13.69
N LEU A 207 -15.64 4.45 14.58
CA LEU A 207 -15.53 3.04 14.30
C LEU A 207 -16.89 2.37 14.54
N LEU A 208 -17.65 2.20 13.47
CA LEU A 208 -19.01 1.65 13.52
C LEU A 208 -19.00 0.14 13.79
N GLU A 209 -18.07 -0.56 13.13
CA GLU A 209 -17.88 -2.00 13.29
C GLU A 209 -16.39 -2.31 13.37
N THR A 210 -15.91 -2.76 14.52
CA THR A 210 -14.48 -3.10 14.72
C THR A 210 -14.01 -4.23 13.82
N GLU A 211 -14.92 -5.12 13.43
CA GLU A 211 -14.61 -6.28 12.59
C GLU A 211 -14.29 -5.94 11.13
N MET A 212 -14.73 -4.78 10.62
CA MET A 212 -14.43 -4.37 9.25
C MET A 212 -12.92 -4.12 9.03
N LEU A 213 -12.19 -3.79 10.09
CA LEU A 213 -10.75 -3.53 10.08
C LEU A 213 -9.93 -4.79 10.42
N PHE A 214 -10.56 -5.96 10.41
CA PHE A 214 -9.88 -7.21 10.65
C PHE A 214 -8.90 -7.51 9.52
N ASN A 215 -7.60 -7.59 9.86
CA ASN A 215 -6.53 -7.93 8.93
C ASN A 215 -6.36 -9.45 8.83
N CYS A 216 -6.38 -9.98 7.63
CA CYS A 216 -6.10 -11.40 7.37
C CYS A 216 -4.59 -11.62 7.26
N ASN A 217 -3.94 -12.05 8.36
CA ASN A 217 -2.49 -12.18 8.46
C ASN A 217 -1.99 -13.62 8.53
N THR A 218 -2.87 -14.59 8.83
CA THR A 218 -2.54 -15.99 9.05
C THR A 218 -3.55 -16.91 8.36
N PRO A 219 -3.21 -18.18 8.08
CA PRO A 219 -4.16 -19.17 7.58
C PRO A 219 -5.36 -19.39 8.54
N GLU A 220 -5.15 -19.20 9.85
CA GLU A 220 -6.20 -19.22 10.85
C GLU A 220 -7.20 -18.08 10.66
N ASP A 221 -6.72 -16.90 10.26
CA ASP A 221 -7.59 -15.75 9.99
C ASP A 221 -8.48 -16.00 8.78
N VAL A 222 -7.98 -16.67 7.75
CA VAL A 222 -8.79 -17.09 6.58
C VAL A 222 -9.95 -17.98 7.03
N ARG A 223 -9.69 -18.96 7.91
CA ARG A 223 -10.74 -19.88 8.43
C ARG A 223 -11.84 -19.18 9.23
N LYS A 224 -11.54 -18.05 9.87
CA LYS A 224 -12.53 -17.26 10.62
C LYS A 224 -13.47 -16.44 9.73
N ILE A 225 -13.17 -16.36 8.44
CA ILE A 225 -13.89 -15.52 7.48
C ILE A 225 -14.70 -16.38 6.52
N THR A 226 -14.34 -17.66 6.38
CA THR A 226 -15.02 -18.63 5.54
C THR A 226 -16.18 -19.27 6.29
#